data_f845c0995a71db5d32c2f583d381f2e6
#
_entry.id   f845c0995a71db5d32c2f583d381f2e6
#
_cell.length_a   1.000
_cell.length_b   1.000
_cell.length_c   1.000
_cell.angle_alpha   90.00
_cell.angle_beta   90.00
_cell.angle_gamma   90.00
#
_symmetry.space_group_name_H-M   'P 1'
#
loop_
_entity.id
_entity.type
_entity.pdbx_description
1 polymer ?
#
loop_
_entity_poly.entity_id
_entity_poly.type
_entity_poly.pdbx_seq_one_letter_code
_entity_poly.pdbx_strand_id
1 'polypeptide(L)'
;MSKYLIAALAVSTAALAAPAMAQDADKTFSGAHVEAIGGWDRVQGEGSHDDGVLYGVGAGYDFRRGNTVFGIEGEASDSTQKEDFGGLTEHASRDLYVGGRVGAVVGGNNLLYAKAGYTNARYGVSGTATGVDLAHGNLDGVRVGAGVEHQLSNNLFVKAEYRYSNYEQGVSRNQVVGGVGIRF
;
A
#
# COMPACT_ATOMS: atom_id res chain seq x y z
N MET A 1 -17.97 -14.28 15.48
CA MET A 1 -16.53 -14.51 15.60
C MET A 1 -15.92 -15.29 14.42
N SER A 2 -16.45 -15.20 13.20
CA SER A 2 -16.01 -16.04 12.08
C SER A 2 -15.56 -15.30 10.82
N LYS A 3 -15.48 -13.97 10.84
CA LYS A 3 -15.16 -13.17 9.64
C LYS A 3 -13.66 -12.81 9.50
N TYR A 4 -12.87 -12.98 10.53
CA TYR A 4 -11.45 -12.63 10.54
C TYR A 4 -10.51 -13.77 10.17
N LEU A 5 -11.02 -15.00 10.10
CA LEU A 5 -10.20 -16.19 9.78
C LEU A 5 -9.96 -16.40 8.28
N ILE A 6 -10.76 -15.78 7.41
CA ILE A 6 -10.68 -15.98 5.94
C ILE A 6 -9.61 -15.09 5.31
N ALA A 7 -9.34 -13.90 5.88
CA ALA A 7 -8.31 -13.01 5.36
C ALA A 7 -6.87 -13.49 5.63
N ALA A 8 -6.66 -14.24 6.72
CA ALA A 8 -5.34 -14.77 7.07
C ALA A 8 -4.93 -15.98 6.21
N LEU A 9 -5.89 -16.68 5.59
CA LEU A 9 -5.60 -17.89 4.82
C LEU A 9 -5.22 -17.62 3.35
N ALA A 10 -5.59 -16.44 2.81
CA ALA A 10 -5.28 -16.09 1.42
C ALA A 10 -3.81 -15.66 1.21
N VAL A 11 -3.13 -15.22 2.27
CA VAL A 11 -1.71 -14.80 2.19
C VAL A 11 -0.77 -16.01 2.19
N SER A 12 -1.18 -17.16 2.71
CA SER A 12 -0.32 -18.33 2.88
C SER A 12 -0.08 -19.15 1.60
N THR A 13 -0.90 -18.99 0.56
CA THR A 13 -0.79 -19.78 -0.68
C THR A 13 0.02 -19.09 -1.78
N ALA A 14 0.21 -17.79 -1.74
CA ALA A 14 1.03 -17.06 -2.72
C ALA A 14 2.55 -17.23 -2.49
N ALA A 15 2.97 -17.63 -1.31
CA ALA A 15 4.39 -17.78 -0.95
C ALA A 15 5.05 -19.08 -1.51
N LEU A 16 4.28 -20.02 -2.05
CA LEU A 16 4.79 -21.34 -2.43
C LEU A 16 5.17 -21.49 -3.92
N ALA A 17 4.99 -20.46 -4.74
CA ALA A 17 5.28 -20.52 -6.19
C ALA A 17 6.48 -19.66 -6.64
N ALA A 18 7.34 -19.19 -5.70
CA ALA A 18 8.55 -18.50 -6.09
C ALA A 18 9.59 -19.49 -6.58
N PRO A 19 10.08 -19.40 -7.84
CA PRO A 19 11.20 -20.20 -8.27
C PRO A 19 12.42 -19.83 -7.41
N ALA A 20 13.11 -20.84 -6.88
CA ALA A 20 14.38 -20.67 -6.21
C ALA A 20 15.41 -20.15 -7.22
N MET A 21 15.54 -18.83 -7.34
CA MET A 21 16.56 -18.18 -8.17
C MET A 21 17.82 -18.10 -7.34
N ALA A 22 18.88 -18.71 -7.85
CA ALA A 22 20.22 -18.68 -7.26
C ALA A 22 20.72 -17.24 -7.08
N GLN A 23 21.25 -16.97 -5.89
CA GLN A 23 21.69 -15.64 -5.45
C GLN A 23 23.02 -15.27 -6.07
N ASP A 24 23.01 -14.25 -6.92
CA ASP A 24 24.19 -13.45 -7.25
C ASP A 24 24.16 -12.14 -6.48
N ALA A 25 25.28 -11.68 -5.96
CA ALA A 25 25.42 -10.45 -5.18
C ALA A 25 25.00 -9.17 -5.95
N ASP A 26 24.84 -9.24 -7.26
CA ASP A 26 24.30 -8.18 -8.12
C ASP A 26 22.77 -8.06 -8.11
N LYS A 27 22.08 -8.92 -7.38
CA LYS A 27 20.59 -8.97 -7.39
C LYS A 27 19.91 -8.23 -6.24
N THR A 28 20.65 -7.55 -5.37
CA THR A 28 20.06 -6.67 -4.36
C THR A 28 19.13 -5.66 -5.04
N PHE A 29 17.87 -5.56 -4.61
CA PHE A 29 16.81 -4.76 -5.22
C PHE A 29 16.36 -5.21 -6.62
N SER A 30 16.46 -6.51 -6.94
CA SER A 30 15.92 -7.08 -8.18
C SER A 30 15.11 -8.33 -7.84
N GLY A 31 14.02 -8.58 -8.56
CA GLY A 31 13.17 -9.75 -8.40
C GLY A 31 11.77 -9.44 -7.88
N ALA A 32 10.98 -10.47 -7.67
CA ALA A 32 9.66 -10.38 -7.09
C ALA A 32 9.75 -10.05 -5.59
N HIS A 33 8.82 -9.27 -5.08
CA HIS A 33 8.72 -8.98 -3.66
C HIS A 33 7.27 -8.95 -3.20
N VAL A 34 7.08 -9.24 -1.91
CA VAL A 34 5.82 -9.07 -1.19
C VAL A 34 6.09 -8.36 0.12
N GLU A 35 5.15 -7.56 0.58
CA GLU A 35 5.31 -6.75 1.77
C GLU A 35 4.03 -6.59 2.55
N ALA A 36 4.16 -6.39 3.86
CA ALA A 36 3.13 -5.87 4.74
C ALA A 36 3.43 -4.41 5.03
N ILE A 37 2.40 -3.58 4.99
CA ILE A 37 2.50 -2.14 5.22
C ILE A 37 1.59 -1.71 6.35
N GLY A 38 2.01 -0.70 7.08
CA GLY A 38 1.22 -0.02 8.09
C GLY A 38 1.65 1.43 8.20
N GLY A 39 0.73 2.30 8.60
CA GLY A 39 1.08 3.72 8.62
C GLY A 39 -0.02 4.62 9.16
N TRP A 40 0.27 5.90 9.03
CA TRP A 40 -0.63 6.99 9.38
C TRP A 40 -1.22 7.60 8.12
N ASP A 41 -2.51 7.88 8.19
CA ASP A 41 -3.31 8.35 7.08
C ASP A 41 -4.04 9.63 7.47
N ARG A 42 -3.92 10.67 6.65
CA ARG A 42 -4.64 11.93 6.79
C ARG A 42 -5.40 12.24 5.51
N VAL A 43 -6.72 12.24 5.61
CA VAL A 43 -7.63 12.67 4.55
C VAL A 43 -7.97 14.13 4.74
N GLN A 44 -7.96 14.91 3.66
CA GLN A 44 -8.35 16.31 3.62
C GLN A 44 -9.48 16.47 2.59
N GLY A 45 -10.62 16.96 3.07
CA GLY A 45 -11.76 17.39 2.27
C GLY A 45 -12.14 18.83 2.59
N GLU A 46 -13.16 19.40 1.97
CA GLU A 46 -13.62 20.78 2.21
C GLU A 46 -13.92 21.04 3.70
N GLY A 47 -12.92 21.60 4.41
CA GLY A 47 -13.06 22.08 5.80
C GLY A 47 -12.94 21.05 6.91
N SER A 48 -12.65 19.79 6.59
CA SER A 48 -12.43 18.70 7.57
C SER A 48 -11.13 17.97 7.30
N HIS A 49 -10.50 17.47 8.36
CA HIS A 49 -9.34 16.57 8.28
C HIS A 49 -9.53 15.45 9.29
N ASP A 50 -9.32 14.23 8.86
CA ASP A 50 -9.40 13.03 9.68
C ASP A 50 -8.11 12.24 9.61
N ASP A 51 -7.69 11.79 10.78
CA ASP A 51 -6.49 10.98 10.97
C ASP A 51 -6.89 9.51 11.23
N GLY A 52 -6.19 8.58 10.61
CA GLY A 52 -6.44 7.16 10.77
C GLY A 52 -5.18 6.32 10.70
N VAL A 53 -5.32 5.05 11.07
CA VAL A 53 -4.28 4.04 10.89
C VAL A 53 -4.60 3.23 9.66
N LEU A 54 -3.61 3.12 8.78
CA LEU A 54 -3.69 2.31 7.57
C LEU A 54 -2.90 1.02 7.77
N TYR A 55 -3.38 -0.06 7.18
CA TYR A 55 -2.67 -1.34 7.08
C TYR A 55 -2.97 -2.00 5.74
N GLY A 56 -2.03 -2.80 5.23
CA GLY A 56 -2.23 -3.42 3.93
C GLY A 56 -1.11 -4.38 3.54
N VAL A 57 -1.18 -4.82 2.29
CA VAL A 57 -0.20 -5.70 1.67
C VAL A 57 0.14 -5.18 0.29
N GLY A 58 1.38 -5.42 -0.14
CA GLY A 58 1.86 -5.07 -1.46
C GLY A 58 2.61 -6.24 -2.10
N ALA A 59 2.67 -6.22 -3.42
CA ALA A 59 3.50 -7.11 -4.22
C ALA A 59 4.00 -6.37 -5.45
N GLY A 60 5.20 -6.74 -5.91
CA GLY A 60 5.79 -6.10 -7.07
C GLY A 60 6.94 -6.91 -7.66
N TYR A 61 7.49 -6.36 -8.73
CA TYR A 61 8.68 -6.89 -9.38
C TYR A 61 9.62 -5.75 -9.78
N ASP A 62 10.88 -5.88 -9.40
CA ASP A 62 11.92 -4.90 -9.67
C ASP A 62 12.95 -5.42 -10.66
N PHE A 63 13.42 -4.52 -11.50
CA PHE A 63 14.55 -4.70 -12.41
C PHE A 63 15.65 -3.73 -12.03
N ARG A 64 16.83 -4.24 -11.74
CA ARG A 64 18.00 -3.41 -11.45
C ARG A 64 18.94 -3.36 -12.64
N ARG A 65 19.42 -2.15 -12.98
CA ARG A 65 20.47 -1.93 -13.96
C ARG A 65 21.51 -0.97 -13.39
N GLY A 66 22.63 -1.52 -12.99
CA GLY A 66 23.63 -0.76 -12.27
C GLY A 66 23.11 -0.23 -10.93
N ASN A 67 23.10 1.08 -10.75
CA ASN A 67 22.57 1.73 -9.56
C ASN A 67 21.09 2.15 -9.67
N THR A 68 20.45 1.91 -10.81
CA THR A 68 19.05 2.27 -11.02
C THR A 68 18.17 1.05 -10.92
N VAL A 69 17.03 1.21 -10.25
CA VAL A 69 15.98 0.20 -10.11
C VAL A 69 14.71 0.74 -10.74
N PHE A 70 14.04 -0.11 -11.51
CA PHE A 70 12.70 0.14 -12.08
C PHE A 70 11.79 -0.97 -11.62
N GLY A 71 10.58 -0.67 -11.21
CA GLY A 71 9.65 -1.69 -10.74
C GLY A 71 8.21 -1.38 -11.09
N ILE A 72 7.40 -2.41 -11.02
CA ILE A 72 5.95 -2.33 -11.03
C ILE A 72 5.44 -2.90 -9.72
N GLU A 73 4.41 -2.30 -9.14
CA GLU A 73 3.86 -2.73 -7.87
C GLU A 73 2.35 -2.57 -7.81
N GLY A 74 1.72 -3.41 -7.01
CA GLY A 74 0.32 -3.32 -6.65
C GLY A 74 0.18 -3.42 -5.14
N GLU A 75 -0.76 -2.66 -4.57
CA GLU A 75 -1.05 -2.64 -3.15
C GLU A 75 -2.54 -2.72 -2.90
N ALA A 76 -2.92 -3.39 -1.81
CA ALA A 76 -4.25 -3.39 -1.25
C ALA A 76 -4.15 -2.99 0.22
N SER A 77 -4.81 -1.90 0.58
CA SER A 77 -4.81 -1.39 1.94
C SER A 77 -6.21 -1.06 2.42
N ASP A 78 -6.38 -0.99 3.74
CA ASP A 78 -7.59 -0.57 4.42
C ASP A 78 -7.22 0.44 5.51
N SER A 79 -8.17 1.26 5.93
CA SER A 79 -7.98 2.27 6.97
C SER A 79 -9.02 2.12 8.06
N THR A 80 -8.61 2.34 9.31
CA THR A 80 -9.48 2.24 10.48
C THR A 80 -10.30 3.50 10.74
N GLN A 81 -10.37 4.44 9.79
CA GLN A 81 -11.19 5.64 9.95
C GLN A 81 -12.66 5.28 10.09
N LYS A 82 -13.27 5.77 11.17
CA LYS A 82 -14.70 5.67 11.45
C LYS A 82 -15.21 7.06 11.77
N GLU A 83 -16.06 7.58 10.94
CA GLU A 83 -16.85 8.77 11.28
C GLU A 83 -18.25 8.36 11.69
N ASP A 84 -18.63 8.75 12.91
CA ASP A 84 -20.01 8.64 13.42
C ASP A 84 -20.71 9.99 13.25
N PHE A 85 -21.49 10.13 12.20
CA PHE A 85 -22.37 11.26 12.00
C PHE A 85 -23.84 10.84 12.25
N GLY A 86 -24.37 11.23 13.42
CA GLY A 86 -25.82 11.23 13.64
C GLY A 86 -26.55 9.94 13.35
N GLY A 87 -25.95 8.75 13.58
CA GLY A 87 -26.58 7.46 13.31
C GLY A 87 -26.23 6.83 11.95
N LEU A 88 -25.23 7.37 11.24
CA LEU A 88 -24.64 6.79 10.05
C LEU A 88 -23.15 6.51 10.37
N THR A 89 -22.71 5.29 10.14
CA THR A 89 -21.28 4.91 10.25
C THR A 89 -20.71 4.82 8.85
N GLU A 90 -19.83 5.73 8.49
CA GLU A 90 -19.02 5.62 7.27
C GLU A 90 -17.84 4.72 7.54
N HIS A 91 -17.69 3.68 6.73
CA HIS A 91 -16.52 2.84 6.71
C HIS A 91 -15.68 3.19 5.49
N ALA A 92 -14.51 3.77 5.70
CA ALA A 92 -13.49 3.86 4.65
C ALA A 92 -13.05 2.43 4.37
N SER A 93 -13.41 1.93 3.20
CA SER A 93 -13.19 0.56 2.78
C SER A 93 -12.16 0.56 1.66
N ARG A 94 -11.24 -0.36 1.67
CA ARG A 94 -10.33 -0.79 0.62
C ARG A 94 -9.82 0.30 -0.35
N ASP A 95 -8.52 0.51 -0.33
CA ASP A 95 -7.78 1.31 -1.29
C ASP A 95 -6.87 0.38 -2.11
N LEU A 96 -7.02 0.37 -3.42
CA LEU A 96 -6.21 -0.39 -4.37
C LEU A 96 -5.30 0.56 -5.12
N TYR A 97 -4.04 0.18 -5.27
CA TYR A 97 -3.06 0.93 -6.04
C TYR A 97 -2.35 0.00 -7.01
N VAL A 98 -2.06 0.51 -8.21
CA VAL A 98 -1.17 -0.09 -9.19
C VAL A 98 -0.32 0.99 -9.82
N GLY A 99 0.99 0.77 -9.90
CA GLY A 99 1.90 1.79 -10.40
C GLY A 99 3.29 1.29 -10.71
N GLY A 100 4.13 2.23 -11.09
CA GLY A 100 5.56 2.02 -11.31
C GLY A 100 6.39 2.75 -10.27
N ARG A 101 7.59 2.25 -10.04
CA ARG A 101 8.60 2.90 -9.22
C ARG A 101 9.94 2.99 -9.93
N VAL A 102 10.69 4.04 -9.62
CA VAL A 102 12.06 4.22 -10.07
C VAL A 102 12.90 4.67 -8.88
N GLY A 103 14.11 4.12 -8.74
CA GLY A 103 14.97 4.45 -7.62
C GLY A 103 16.45 4.32 -7.92
N ALA A 104 17.25 4.79 -6.98
CA ALA A 104 18.69 4.72 -7.00
C ALA A 104 19.23 3.98 -5.77
N VAL A 105 20.12 3.03 -5.99
CA VAL A 105 20.81 2.30 -4.93
C VAL A 105 21.92 3.17 -4.34
N VAL A 106 21.87 3.39 -3.03
CA VAL A 106 22.82 4.22 -2.28
C VAL A 106 23.44 3.39 -1.16
N GLY A 107 24.77 3.38 -1.08
CA GLY A 107 25.49 2.63 -0.05
C GLY A 107 25.31 1.11 -0.11
N GLY A 108 24.87 0.58 -1.24
CA GLY A 108 24.70 -0.85 -1.49
C GLY A 108 23.41 -1.44 -0.92
N ASN A 109 22.97 -1.03 0.26
CA ASN A 109 21.85 -1.61 0.98
C ASN A 109 20.61 -0.70 1.09
N ASN A 110 20.65 0.50 0.52
CA ASN A 110 19.54 1.43 0.53
C ASN A 110 19.09 1.73 -0.89
N LEU A 111 17.77 1.75 -1.10
CA LEU A 111 17.12 2.21 -2.32
C LEU A 111 16.31 3.45 -2.00
N LEU A 112 16.69 4.58 -2.59
CA LEU A 112 15.85 5.78 -2.61
C LEU A 112 14.98 5.70 -3.86
N TYR A 113 13.67 5.82 -3.72
CA TYR A 113 12.76 5.67 -4.85
C TYR A 113 11.63 6.70 -4.85
N ALA A 114 11.11 6.94 -6.04
CA ALA A 114 9.84 7.59 -6.27
C ALA A 114 8.90 6.61 -6.99
N LYS A 115 7.60 6.76 -6.75
CA LYS A 115 6.56 5.95 -7.40
C LYS A 115 5.42 6.83 -7.88
N ALA A 116 4.71 6.36 -8.90
CA ALA A 116 3.50 6.98 -9.39
C ALA A 116 2.58 5.91 -9.99
N GLY A 117 1.28 6.10 -9.84
CA GLY A 117 0.31 5.15 -10.37
C GLY A 117 -1.13 5.56 -10.12
N TYR A 118 -2.01 4.66 -10.52
CA TYR A 118 -3.44 4.76 -10.34
C TYR A 118 -3.86 4.20 -9.00
N THR A 119 -4.81 4.85 -8.35
CA THR A 119 -5.41 4.40 -7.10
C THR A 119 -6.93 4.46 -7.19
N ASN A 120 -7.60 3.47 -6.58
CA ASN A 120 -9.05 3.37 -6.51
C ASN A 120 -9.46 3.11 -5.06
N ALA A 121 -10.12 4.08 -4.45
CA ALA A 121 -10.66 3.98 -3.11
C ALA A 121 -12.17 3.72 -3.16
N ARG A 122 -12.64 2.81 -2.30
CA ARG A 122 -14.06 2.50 -2.14
C ARG A 122 -14.58 3.05 -0.83
N TYR A 123 -15.72 3.73 -0.88
CA TYR A 123 -16.48 4.19 0.29
C TYR A 123 -17.78 3.44 0.39
N GLY A 124 -18.16 3.05 1.62
CA GLY A 124 -19.45 2.49 1.94
C GLY A 124 -20.13 3.32 3.02
N VAL A 125 -21.39 3.69 2.81
CA VAL A 125 -22.25 4.33 3.82
C VAL A 125 -23.23 3.29 4.34
N SER A 126 -23.14 2.96 5.63
CA SER A 126 -24.04 2.02 6.30
C SER A 126 -24.92 2.75 7.31
N GLY A 127 -26.23 2.52 7.24
CA GLY A 127 -27.17 3.03 8.26
C GLY A 127 -27.06 2.21 9.55
N THR A 128 -26.75 2.85 10.67
CA THR A 128 -26.53 2.21 11.99
C THR A 128 -27.75 1.48 12.53
N ALA A 129 -28.96 1.82 12.09
CA ALA A 129 -30.20 1.26 12.64
C ALA A 129 -30.66 -0.04 11.95
N THR A 130 -30.24 -0.31 10.73
CA THR A 130 -30.72 -1.45 9.93
C THR A 130 -29.65 -2.34 9.33
N GLY A 131 -28.36 -1.95 9.41
CA GLY A 131 -27.27 -2.72 8.80
C GLY A 131 -27.34 -2.84 7.27
N VAL A 132 -28.14 -1.99 6.61
CA VAL A 132 -28.30 -1.98 5.17
C VAL A 132 -27.31 -1.02 4.56
N ASP A 133 -26.49 -1.49 3.63
CA ASP A 133 -25.60 -0.68 2.82
C ASP A 133 -26.44 0.20 1.89
N LEU A 134 -26.38 1.52 2.10
CA LEU A 134 -27.24 2.48 1.38
C LEU A 134 -26.62 3.01 0.09
N ALA A 135 -25.30 3.05 -0.01
CA ALA A 135 -24.60 3.46 -1.22
C ALA A 135 -23.13 2.98 -1.23
N HIS A 136 -22.62 2.66 -2.41
CA HIS A 136 -21.21 2.37 -2.66
C HIS A 136 -20.73 3.37 -3.72
N GLY A 137 -19.62 4.05 -3.45
CA GLY A 137 -18.94 4.93 -4.40
C GLY A 137 -17.49 4.45 -4.57
N ASN A 138 -16.99 4.54 -5.81
CA ASN A 138 -15.57 4.39 -6.10
C ASN A 138 -15.02 5.79 -6.43
N LEU A 139 -13.88 6.13 -5.88
CA LEU A 139 -13.12 7.32 -6.24
C LEU A 139 -11.83 6.89 -6.93
N ASP A 140 -11.68 7.34 -8.15
CA ASP A 140 -10.49 7.13 -8.95
C ASP A 140 -9.50 8.27 -8.69
N GLY A 141 -8.21 7.96 -8.72
CA GLY A 141 -7.20 8.95 -8.42
C GLY A 141 -5.82 8.58 -8.92
N VAL A 142 -4.92 9.54 -8.76
CA VAL A 142 -3.50 9.37 -9.00
C VAL A 142 -2.77 9.45 -7.67
N ARG A 143 -1.86 8.50 -7.45
CA ARG A 143 -0.96 8.48 -6.29
C ARG A 143 0.46 8.71 -6.74
N VAL A 144 1.17 9.59 -6.04
CA VAL A 144 2.61 9.74 -6.12
C VAL A 144 3.22 9.50 -4.74
N GLY A 145 4.43 9.00 -4.69
CA GLY A 145 5.11 8.74 -3.43
C GLY A 145 6.63 8.75 -3.59
N ALA A 146 7.30 8.87 -2.47
CA ALA A 146 8.74 8.73 -2.38
C ALA A 146 9.12 8.04 -1.06
N GLY A 147 10.16 7.22 -1.08
CA GLY A 147 10.56 6.45 0.08
C GLY A 147 11.98 5.98 0.05
N VAL A 148 12.34 5.33 1.14
CA VAL A 148 13.58 4.62 1.31
C VAL A 148 13.29 3.17 1.68
N GLU A 149 13.95 2.24 1.03
CA GLU A 149 13.95 0.82 1.35
C GLU A 149 15.37 0.43 1.82
N HIS A 150 15.45 -0.26 2.94
CA HIS A 150 16.71 -0.75 3.49
C HIS A 150 16.70 -2.28 3.52
N GLN A 151 17.69 -2.88 2.87
CA GLN A 151 17.86 -4.33 2.85
C GLN A 151 18.53 -4.77 4.17
N LEU A 152 17.80 -5.53 4.99
CA LEU A 152 18.28 -6.05 6.27
C LEU A 152 19.09 -7.35 6.10
N SER A 153 18.69 -8.18 5.16
CA SER A 153 19.37 -9.43 4.80
C SER A 153 19.11 -9.73 3.32
N ASN A 154 19.62 -10.84 2.81
CA ASN A 154 19.49 -11.20 1.40
C ASN A 154 18.05 -11.14 0.86
N ASN A 155 17.08 -11.43 1.71
CA ASN A 155 15.66 -11.50 1.31
C ASN A 155 14.76 -10.51 2.05
N LEU A 156 15.16 -10.05 3.25
CA LEU A 156 14.31 -9.21 4.10
C LEU A 156 14.65 -7.74 3.94
N PHE A 157 13.63 -6.91 3.76
CA PHE A 157 13.78 -5.46 3.72
C PHE A 157 12.74 -4.75 4.60
N VAL A 158 13.04 -3.52 4.94
CA VAL A 158 12.11 -2.56 5.56
C VAL A 158 12.04 -1.32 4.69
N LYS A 159 10.88 -0.65 4.70
CA LYS A 159 10.73 0.61 3.98
C LYS A 159 10.02 1.68 4.82
N ALA A 160 10.31 2.94 4.48
CA ALA A 160 9.54 4.10 4.91
C ALA A 160 9.18 4.93 3.67
N GLU A 161 7.93 5.33 3.56
CA GLU A 161 7.38 5.96 2.37
C GLU A 161 6.40 7.08 2.75
N TYR A 162 6.48 8.20 2.06
CA TYR A 162 5.46 9.23 2.04
C TYR A 162 4.71 9.17 0.73
N ARG A 163 3.37 9.26 0.79
CA ARG A 163 2.47 9.21 -0.38
C ARG A 163 1.50 10.37 -0.35
N TYR A 164 1.22 10.88 -1.52
CA TYR A 164 0.14 11.81 -1.78
C TYR A 164 -0.79 11.22 -2.84
N SER A 165 -2.07 11.15 -2.53
CA SER A 165 -3.10 10.72 -3.48
C SER A 165 -4.06 11.87 -3.73
N ASN A 166 -4.37 12.09 -4.99
CA ASN A 166 -5.37 13.06 -5.43
C ASN A 166 -6.49 12.28 -6.13
N TYR A 167 -7.66 12.33 -5.53
CA TYR A 167 -8.86 11.68 -6.05
C TYR A 167 -9.76 12.69 -6.74
N GLU A 168 -10.69 12.19 -7.55
CA GLU A 168 -11.78 13.00 -8.09
C GLU A 168 -12.57 13.67 -6.95
N GLN A 169 -13.35 14.73 -7.26
CA GLN A 169 -14.16 15.51 -6.31
C GLN A 169 -13.34 16.32 -5.26
N GLY A 170 -12.06 16.61 -5.51
CA GLY A 170 -11.26 17.46 -4.64
C GLY A 170 -10.80 16.84 -3.34
N VAL A 171 -10.89 15.51 -3.21
CA VAL A 171 -10.38 14.77 -2.06
C VAL A 171 -8.90 14.50 -2.22
N SER A 172 -8.10 14.86 -1.22
CA SER A 172 -6.68 14.53 -1.19
C SER A 172 -6.31 13.74 0.07
N ARG A 173 -5.29 12.89 -0.04
CA ARG A 173 -4.86 11.99 1.01
C ARG A 173 -3.35 12.01 1.15
N ASN A 174 -2.89 12.23 2.39
CA ASN A 174 -1.48 12.22 2.77
C ASN A 174 -1.22 11.03 3.68
N GLN A 175 -0.21 10.22 3.37
CA GLN A 175 0.09 9.01 4.14
C GLN A 175 1.59 8.91 4.43
N VAL A 176 1.92 8.49 5.67
CA VAL A 176 3.26 8.05 6.05
C VAL A 176 3.19 6.57 6.35
N VAL A 177 3.94 5.77 5.63
CA VAL A 177 3.84 4.31 5.64
C VAL A 177 5.19 3.69 5.96
N GLY A 178 5.19 2.75 6.88
CA GLY A 178 6.27 1.80 7.10
C GLY A 178 5.91 0.44 6.51
N GLY A 179 6.90 -0.32 6.09
CA GLY A 179 6.67 -1.67 5.56
C GLY A 179 7.81 -2.62 5.90
N VAL A 180 7.48 -3.90 5.92
CA VAL A 180 8.42 -5.00 5.98
C VAL A 180 8.09 -5.99 4.89
N GLY A 181 9.08 -6.46 4.15
CA GLY A 181 8.85 -7.34 3.01
C GLY A 181 9.96 -8.35 2.76
N ILE A 182 9.62 -9.29 1.90
CA ILE A 182 10.52 -10.34 1.44
C ILE A 182 10.69 -10.22 -0.07
N ARG A 183 11.93 -10.35 -0.53
CA ARG A 183 12.32 -10.36 -1.94
C ARG A 183 12.85 -11.73 -2.35
N PHE A 184 12.54 -12.16 -3.56
CA PHE A 184 12.87 -13.48 -4.12
C PHE A 184 13.83 -13.38 -5.30
#